data_8879edc7c057224e6ff4b47640c6bd26
#
_entry.id   8879edc7c057224e6ff4b47640c6bd26
#
_cell.length_a   1.000
_cell.length_b   1.000
_cell.length_c   1.000
_cell.angle_alpha   90.00
_cell.angle_beta   90.00
_cell.angle_gamma   90.00
#
_symmetry.space_group_name_H-M   'P 1'
#
loop_
_entity.id
_entity.type
_entity.pdbx_description
1 polymer ?
#
loop_
_entity_poly.entity_id
_entity_poly.type
_entity_poly.pdbx_seq_one_letter_code
_entity_poly.pdbx_strand_id
1 'polypeptide(L)'
;DGTTDNNATITITVKGVNDAPVGTADAGSVNEDKQLTVSAGSGVLANDTDADASSSLTVSAVQGQSSNVDSNVTGTYGTLNLDADGSYTYIANQSAADGLAAGATATDTFAYTVSDGTATSTVNLVITVTGVGPQAVADTASVNENASINANNASSTGVLANDDDNANFDSESLAVTNVSSNSTGNDGSATQGVLGTYGTLTVAADGTYTYTA
;
A
#
# COMPACT_ATOMS: atom_id res chain seq x y z
N ASP A 1 80.17 16.57 -19.98
CA ASP A 1 79.99 16.87 -21.39
C ASP A 1 78.56 16.64 -21.80
N GLY A 2 77.72 17.53 -21.88
CA GLY A 2 76.28 17.60 -21.94
C GLY A 2 75.56 16.94 -23.11
N THR A 3 75.75 15.65 -23.41
CA THR A 3 75.10 15.00 -24.55
C THR A 3 74.51 13.58 -24.33
N THR A 4 74.33 13.15 -23.11
CA THR A 4 73.59 11.92 -22.83
C THR A 4 72.45 12.20 -21.90
N ASP A 5 71.24 12.26 -22.45
CA ASP A 5 70.00 12.30 -21.67
C ASP A 5 69.89 11.01 -20.87
N ASN A 6 70.14 11.05 -19.56
CA ASN A 6 69.79 9.97 -18.66
C ASN A 6 68.33 10.12 -18.26
N ASN A 7 67.47 9.34 -18.90
CA ASN A 7 66.06 9.24 -18.51
C ASN A 7 65.95 8.42 -17.21
N ALA A 8 65.63 9.08 -16.15
CA ALA A 8 65.22 8.42 -14.90
C ALA A 8 63.72 8.30 -14.84
N THR A 9 63.17 7.10 -14.59
CA THR A 9 61.75 6.86 -14.40
C THR A 9 61.42 6.89 -12.92
N ILE A 10 60.47 7.72 -12.53
CA ILE A 10 59.90 7.71 -11.18
C ILE A 10 58.58 6.98 -11.27
N THR A 11 58.42 5.88 -10.56
CA THR A 11 57.14 5.17 -10.39
C THR A 11 56.50 5.61 -9.09
N ILE A 12 55.28 6.20 -9.18
CA ILE A 12 54.47 6.55 -8.02
C ILE A 12 53.29 5.60 -7.99
N THR A 13 53.18 4.80 -6.91
CA THR A 13 52.03 3.94 -6.67
C THR A 13 51.05 4.68 -5.77
N VAL A 14 49.84 4.94 -6.28
CA VAL A 14 48.71 5.43 -5.50
C VAL A 14 47.89 4.22 -5.07
N LYS A 15 47.66 4.08 -3.76
CA LYS A 15 46.72 3.07 -3.23
C LYS A 15 45.39 3.77 -2.94
N GLY A 16 44.31 3.24 -3.50
CA GLY A 16 42.94 3.61 -3.11
C GLY A 16 42.66 3.17 -1.67
N VAL A 17 41.82 3.91 -1.00
CA VAL A 17 41.23 3.56 0.30
C VAL A 17 39.73 3.48 0.05
N ASN A 18 39.09 2.47 0.64
CA ASN A 18 37.64 2.31 0.49
C ASN A 18 36.90 3.53 1.06
N ASP A 19 36.05 4.13 0.25
CA ASP A 19 35.04 5.10 0.67
C ASP A 19 33.77 4.36 1.10
N ALA A 20 32.92 4.97 1.91
CA ALA A 20 31.65 4.40 2.28
C ALA A 20 30.59 4.76 1.23
N PRO A 21 29.60 3.89 0.98
CA PRO A 21 28.49 4.22 0.10
C PRO A 21 27.69 5.41 0.61
N VAL A 22 27.13 6.16 -0.29
CA VAL A 22 26.22 7.28 -0.01
C VAL A 22 24.80 6.83 -0.34
N GLY A 23 24.04 6.47 0.70
CA GLY A 23 22.64 6.14 0.57
C GLY A 23 21.77 7.40 0.43
N THR A 24 20.75 7.31 -0.40
CA THR A 24 19.77 8.35 -0.65
C THR A 24 18.39 7.81 -0.28
N ALA A 25 17.61 8.58 0.51
CA ALA A 25 16.32 8.13 0.98
C ALA A 25 15.32 7.88 -0.16
N ASP A 26 14.47 6.86 0.01
CA ASP A 26 13.47 6.42 -0.95
C ASP A 26 12.06 6.63 -0.47
N ALA A 27 11.12 6.65 -1.42
CA ALA A 27 9.70 6.76 -1.15
C ALA A 27 8.90 5.84 -2.06
N GLY A 28 7.84 5.26 -1.49
CA GLY A 28 6.82 4.51 -2.21
C GLY A 28 5.42 4.95 -1.79
N SER A 29 4.41 4.57 -2.56
CA SER A 29 3.01 4.82 -2.21
C SER A 29 2.14 3.65 -2.64
N VAL A 30 1.13 3.35 -1.83
CA VAL A 30 0.19 2.27 -2.07
C VAL A 30 -1.15 2.62 -1.41
N ASN A 31 -2.25 2.13 -1.96
CA ASN A 31 -3.53 2.16 -1.26
C ASN A 31 -3.56 1.05 -0.20
N GLU A 32 -4.40 1.23 0.84
CA GLU A 32 -4.71 0.14 1.76
C GLU A 32 -5.17 -1.08 0.97
N ASP A 33 -4.98 -2.28 1.50
CA ASP A 33 -5.34 -3.57 0.90
C ASP A 33 -4.68 -3.86 -0.45
N LYS A 34 -3.66 -3.11 -0.82
CA LYS A 34 -2.92 -3.35 -2.06
C LYS A 34 -1.45 -3.66 -1.78
N GLN A 35 -0.83 -4.29 -2.77
CA GLN A 35 0.60 -4.57 -2.78
C GLN A 35 1.32 -3.60 -3.70
N LEU A 36 2.40 -3.03 -3.21
CA LEU A 36 3.42 -2.35 -3.98
C LEU A 36 4.55 -3.35 -4.26
N THR A 37 4.97 -3.46 -5.52
CA THR A 37 6.13 -4.26 -5.93
C THR A 37 7.10 -3.40 -6.72
N VAL A 38 8.34 -3.33 -6.30
CA VAL A 38 9.39 -2.53 -6.91
C VAL A 38 10.58 -3.42 -7.23
N SER A 39 10.99 -3.43 -8.50
CA SER A 39 12.14 -4.23 -8.96
C SER A 39 13.47 -3.57 -8.60
N ALA A 40 14.56 -4.32 -8.57
CA ALA A 40 15.90 -3.82 -8.23
C ALA A 40 16.34 -2.59 -9.04
N GLY A 41 15.99 -2.53 -10.33
CA GLY A 41 16.33 -1.38 -11.19
C GLY A 41 15.63 -0.06 -10.83
N SER A 42 14.60 -0.11 -9.98
CA SER A 42 13.89 1.05 -9.42
C SER A 42 13.79 0.94 -7.90
N GLY A 43 14.48 -0.03 -7.31
CA GLY A 43 14.50 -0.30 -5.89
C GLY A 43 15.37 0.67 -5.11
N VAL A 44 15.52 0.40 -3.81
CA VAL A 44 16.17 1.32 -2.86
C VAL A 44 17.65 1.59 -3.15
N LEU A 45 18.32 0.75 -3.94
CA LEU A 45 19.73 0.96 -4.32
C LEU A 45 19.89 1.76 -5.63
N ALA A 46 18.81 2.07 -6.33
CA ALA A 46 18.88 2.65 -7.68
C ALA A 46 19.41 4.11 -7.69
N ASN A 47 19.28 4.83 -6.59
CA ASN A 47 19.72 6.22 -6.41
C ASN A 47 20.91 6.33 -5.44
N ASP A 48 21.43 5.21 -4.94
CA ASP A 48 22.60 5.15 -4.09
C ASP A 48 23.89 5.16 -4.91
N THR A 49 24.95 5.69 -4.36
CA THR A 49 26.23 5.84 -5.05
C THR A 49 27.40 5.44 -4.17
N ASP A 50 28.52 5.08 -4.83
CA ASP A 50 29.79 4.86 -4.19
C ASP A 50 30.91 5.54 -5.00
N ALA A 51 31.93 6.09 -4.32
CA ALA A 51 33.06 6.74 -4.97
C ALA A 51 34.03 5.73 -5.59
N ASP A 52 34.02 4.48 -5.12
CA ASP A 52 34.87 3.41 -5.62
C ASP A 52 34.28 2.77 -6.89
N ALA A 53 34.99 2.87 -8.00
CA ALA A 53 34.52 2.60 -9.37
C ALA A 53 34.07 1.14 -9.64
N SER A 54 34.25 0.21 -8.71
CA SER A 54 33.88 -1.21 -8.82
C SER A 54 33.01 -1.72 -7.67
N SER A 55 32.47 -0.82 -6.84
CA SER A 55 31.61 -1.17 -5.71
C SER A 55 30.28 -1.75 -6.21
N SER A 56 29.88 -2.88 -5.64
CA SER A 56 28.57 -3.47 -5.81
C SER A 56 27.78 -3.23 -4.53
N LEU A 57 26.78 -2.36 -4.60
CA LEU A 57 25.96 -2.05 -3.42
C LEU A 57 24.93 -3.15 -3.15
N THR A 58 24.71 -3.43 -1.89
CA THR A 58 23.70 -4.38 -1.40
C THR A 58 23.01 -3.83 -0.15
N VAL A 59 21.76 -4.23 0.07
CA VAL A 59 21.10 -4.04 1.36
C VAL A 59 21.61 -5.09 2.33
N SER A 60 22.24 -4.66 3.43
CA SER A 60 22.86 -5.54 4.43
C SER A 60 22.05 -5.66 5.72
N ALA A 61 21.12 -4.75 6.00
CA ALA A 61 20.22 -4.81 7.14
C ALA A 61 18.95 -3.98 6.90
N VAL A 62 17.85 -4.38 7.56
CA VAL A 62 16.59 -3.61 7.64
C VAL A 62 16.26 -3.46 9.13
N GLN A 63 15.89 -2.23 9.55
CA GLN A 63 15.68 -1.89 10.97
C GLN A 63 16.85 -2.34 11.88
N GLY A 64 18.09 -2.22 11.35
CA GLY A 64 19.32 -2.59 12.05
C GLY A 64 19.56 -4.10 12.19
N GLN A 65 18.78 -4.96 11.56
CA GLN A 65 18.90 -6.42 11.64
C GLN A 65 19.18 -7.02 10.26
N SER A 66 20.27 -7.77 10.12
CA SER A 66 20.60 -8.47 8.86
C SER A 66 19.63 -9.62 8.56
N SER A 67 19.01 -10.21 9.58
CA SER A 67 17.98 -11.25 9.42
C SER A 67 16.66 -10.74 8.85
N ASN A 68 16.47 -9.43 8.75
CA ASN A 68 15.32 -8.79 8.18
C ASN A 68 15.45 -8.55 6.65
N VAL A 69 16.64 -8.74 6.09
CA VAL A 69 16.83 -8.77 4.64
C VAL A 69 16.21 -10.05 4.09
N ASP A 70 15.54 -10.00 2.95
CA ASP A 70 14.76 -11.10 2.33
C ASP A 70 13.69 -11.69 3.27
N SER A 71 13.23 -10.90 4.24
CA SER A 71 12.26 -11.34 5.26
C SER A 71 11.20 -10.27 5.52
N ASN A 72 10.03 -10.70 5.96
CA ASN A 72 8.94 -9.80 6.27
C ASN A 72 9.21 -8.98 7.54
N VAL A 73 9.11 -7.66 7.42
CA VAL A 73 9.22 -6.68 8.51
C VAL A 73 7.89 -5.95 8.66
N THR A 74 7.24 -6.15 9.79
CA THR A 74 5.94 -5.52 10.05
C THR A 74 6.12 -4.05 10.46
N GLY A 75 5.44 -3.16 9.74
CA GLY A 75 5.26 -1.75 10.06
C GLY A 75 3.95 -1.50 10.81
N THR A 76 3.53 -0.24 10.87
CA THR A 76 2.25 0.16 11.48
C THR A 76 1.08 -0.11 10.54
N TYR A 77 1.24 0.17 9.26
CA TYR A 77 0.19 0.10 8.24
C TYR A 77 0.35 -1.08 7.28
N GLY A 78 1.52 -1.71 7.25
CA GLY A 78 1.76 -2.82 6.34
C GLY A 78 2.99 -3.64 6.67
N THR A 79 3.33 -4.54 5.75
CA THR A 79 4.46 -5.45 5.87
C THR A 79 5.41 -5.26 4.68
N LEU A 80 6.66 -4.94 4.97
CA LEU A 80 7.76 -4.80 3.99
C LEU A 80 8.53 -6.11 3.88
N ASN A 81 8.86 -6.52 2.66
CA ASN A 81 9.95 -7.45 2.36
C ASN A 81 10.94 -6.74 1.45
N LEU A 82 12.17 -6.52 1.90
CA LEU A 82 13.23 -5.83 1.17
C LEU A 82 14.38 -6.80 0.94
N ASP A 83 14.68 -7.03 -0.34
CA ASP A 83 15.69 -7.99 -0.78
C ASP A 83 17.10 -7.34 -0.81
N ALA A 84 18.12 -8.18 -0.78
CA ALA A 84 19.51 -7.74 -0.78
C ALA A 84 19.91 -6.93 -2.02
N ASP A 85 19.22 -7.13 -3.15
CA ASP A 85 19.44 -6.40 -4.41
C ASP A 85 18.70 -5.05 -4.49
N GLY A 86 18.00 -4.67 -3.42
CA GLY A 86 17.24 -3.43 -3.32
C GLY A 86 15.83 -3.50 -3.87
N SER A 87 15.39 -4.62 -4.45
CA SER A 87 13.98 -4.83 -4.79
C SER A 87 13.15 -5.00 -3.53
N TYR A 88 11.86 -4.65 -3.58
CA TYR A 88 11.00 -4.84 -2.42
C TYR A 88 9.53 -5.03 -2.79
N THR A 89 8.81 -5.64 -1.86
CA THR A 89 7.37 -5.66 -1.82
C THR A 89 6.88 -5.05 -0.50
N TYR A 90 5.79 -4.31 -0.57
CA TYR A 90 5.08 -3.83 0.59
C TYR A 90 3.59 -4.10 0.44
N ILE A 91 2.98 -4.69 1.45
CA ILE A 91 1.55 -4.99 1.49
C ILE A 91 0.95 -4.16 2.62
N ALA A 92 -0.03 -3.31 2.29
CA ALA A 92 -0.76 -2.51 3.27
C ALA A 92 -1.87 -3.36 3.91
N ASN A 93 -1.50 -4.25 4.85
CA ASN A 93 -2.34 -5.33 5.40
C ASN A 93 -2.47 -5.28 6.92
N GLN A 94 -2.29 -4.14 7.53
CA GLN A 94 -2.45 -3.98 8.97
C GLN A 94 -3.74 -3.24 9.29
N SER A 95 -4.42 -3.62 10.36
CA SER A 95 -5.69 -2.99 10.80
C SER A 95 -5.62 -1.47 11.03
N ALA A 96 -4.42 -0.91 11.14
CA ALA A 96 -4.23 0.54 11.17
C ALA A 96 -4.39 1.18 9.78
N ALA A 97 -4.13 0.43 8.69
CA ALA A 97 -4.40 0.88 7.33
C ALA A 97 -5.91 0.94 7.09
N ASP A 98 -6.65 -0.13 7.48
CA ASP A 98 -8.12 -0.25 7.37
C ASP A 98 -8.85 0.88 8.12
N GLY A 99 -8.22 1.41 9.19
CA GLY A 99 -8.73 2.55 9.94
C GLY A 99 -8.55 3.90 9.27
N LEU A 100 -7.91 3.99 8.12
CA LEU A 100 -7.72 5.24 7.38
C LEU A 100 -9.01 5.64 6.67
N ALA A 101 -9.45 6.88 6.89
CA ALA A 101 -10.58 7.40 6.12
C ALA A 101 -10.21 7.53 4.62
N ALA A 102 -11.18 7.35 3.74
CA ALA A 102 -10.99 7.48 2.30
C ALA A 102 -10.24 8.77 1.92
N GLY A 103 -9.12 8.64 1.23
CA GLY A 103 -8.22 9.73 0.86
C GLY A 103 -7.29 10.23 1.97
N ALA A 104 -7.42 9.75 3.21
CA ALA A 104 -6.44 10.02 4.25
C ALA A 104 -5.14 9.26 3.98
N THR A 105 -4.02 9.82 4.40
CA THR A 105 -2.70 9.21 4.22
C THR A 105 -1.97 9.05 5.53
N ALA A 106 -1.21 7.97 5.64
CA ALA A 106 -0.29 7.70 6.74
C ALA A 106 1.02 7.13 6.18
N THR A 107 2.06 7.01 7.00
CA THR A 107 3.37 6.54 6.53
C THR A 107 3.97 5.49 7.44
N ASP A 108 4.55 4.46 6.83
CA ASP A 108 5.55 3.59 7.45
C ASP A 108 6.95 4.04 7.04
N THR A 109 7.90 3.93 7.96
CA THR A 109 9.31 4.26 7.71
C THR A 109 10.20 3.10 8.11
N PHE A 110 10.99 2.60 7.17
CA PHE A 110 11.93 1.50 7.37
C PHE A 110 13.35 1.99 7.12
N ALA A 111 14.20 1.94 8.17
CA ALA A 111 15.62 2.17 7.99
C ALA A 111 16.27 0.96 7.32
N TYR A 112 17.04 1.18 6.26
CA TYR A 112 17.85 0.13 5.64
C TYR A 112 19.32 0.54 5.59
N THR A 113 20.20 -0.45 5.55
CA THR A 113 21.65 -0.25 5.52
C THR A 113 22.20 -0.71 4.18
N VAL A 114 22.78 0.22 3.45
CA VAL A 114 23.54 -0.01 2.22
C VAL A 114 24.97 -0.42 2.56
N SER A 115 25.52 -1.39 1.87
CA SER A 115 26.89 -1.88 2.04
C SER A 115 27.58 -2.11 0.71
N ASP A 116 28.86 -1.75 0.62
CA ASP A 116 29.81 -2.12 -0.43
C ASP A 116 30.61 -3.41 -0.09
N GLY A 117 30.30 -4.05 1.04
CA GLY A 117 31.03 -5.19 1.60
C GLY A 117 32.14 -4.83 2.59
N THR A 118 32.51 -3.55 2.73
CA THR A 118 33.57 -3.06 3.61
C THR A 118 33.06 -1.98 4.56
N ALA A 119 32.28 -1.03 4.05
CA ALA A 119 31.68 0.07 4.77
C ALA A 119 30.16 0.11 4.56
N THR A 120 29.46 0.95 5.32
CA THR A 120 27.98 1.00 5.27
C THR A 120 27.46 2.43 5.44
N SER A 121 26.26 2.67 4.90
CA SER A 121 25.45 3.85 5.12
C SER A 121 24.02 3.44 5.48
N THR A 122 23.32 4.19 6.33
CA THR A 122 21.93 3.89 6.71
C THR A 122 21.04 5.04 6.31
N VAL A 123 19.93 4.69 5.62
CA VAL A 123 18.93 5.64 5.12
C VAL A 123 17.53 5.06 5.30
N ASN A 124 16.49 5.80 4.91
CA ASN A 124 15.11 5.41 5.11
C ASN A 124 14.38 5.19 3.78
N LEU A 125 13.56 4.14 3.75
CA LEU A 125 12.46 3.97 2.82
C LEU A 125 11.16 4.41 3.53
N VAL A 126 10.43 5.35 2.93
CA VAL A 126 9.14 5.86 3.44
C VAL A 126 8.03 5.39 2.53
N ILE A 127 7.09 4.62 3.04
CA ILE A 127 5.91 4.18 2.30
C ILE A 127 4.69 4.97 2.77
N THR A 128 4.03 5.66 1.84
CA THR A 128 2.76 6.34 2.08
C THR A 128 1.61 5.39 1.77
N VAL A 129 0.78 5.12 2.76
CA VAL A 129 -0.46 4.35 2.63
C VAL A 129 -1.63 5.32 2.55
N THR A 130 -2.53 5.11 1.58
CA THR A 130 -3.72 5.93 1.37
C THR A 130 -4.97 5.10 1.63
N GLY A 131 -5.84 5.57 2.50
CA GLY A 131 -7.14 4.97 2.77
C GLY A 131 -8.07 5.02 1.55
N VAL A 132 -8.82 3.95 1.32
CA VAL A 132 -9.79 3.79 0.23
C VAL A 132 -11.16 3.47 0.84
N GLY A 133 -12.21 4.12 0.39
CA GLY A 133 -13.56 3.81 0.83
C GLY A 133 -14.19 2.71 -0.02
N PRO A 134 -15.31 2.14 0.47
CA PRO A 134 -16.06 1.14 -0.27
C PRO A 134 -16.58 1.68 -1.60
N GLN A 135 -16.66 0.80 -2.59
CA GLN A 135 -17.17 1.08 -3.94
C GLN A 135 -18.59 0.53 -4.06
N ALA A 136 -19.58 1.42 -3.98
CA ALA A 136 -20.98 1.04 -4.17
C ALA A 136 -21.35 0.92 -5.66
N VAL A 137 -22.04 -0.16 -6.00
CA VAL A 137 -22.61 -0.44 -7.32
C VAL A 137 -24.12 -0.37 -7.25
N ALA A 138 -24.77 0.36 -8.18
CA ALA A 138 -26.20 0.55 -8.16
C ALA A 138 -26.99 -0.75 -8.36
N ASP A 139 -28.01 -0.96 -7.54
CA ASP A 139 -28.93 -2.08 -7.60
C ASP A 139 -30.24 -1.72 -8.27
N THR A 140 -30.90 -2.73 -8.82
CA THR A 140 -32.25 -2.59 -9.38
C THR A 140 -33.15 -3.75 -8.95
N ALA A 141 -34.41 -3.44 -8.68
CA ALA A 141 -35.42 -4.45 -8.39
C ALA A 141 -36.76 -4.06 -9.01
N SER A 142 -37.61 -5.03 -9.23
CA SER A 142 -38.98 -4.82 -9.74
C SER A 142 -40.00 -5.62 -8.93
N VAL A 143 -41.16 -5.00 -8.69
CA VAL A 143 -42.29 -5.61 -7.97
C VAL A 143 -43.59 -5.20 -8.60
N ASN A 144 -44.58 -6.09 -8.58
CA ASN A 144 -45.96 -5.74 -8.99
C ASN A 144 -46.66 -4.95 -7.89
N GLU A 145 -47.64 -4.16 -8.23
CA GLU A 145 -48.49 -3.49 -7.25
C GLU A 145 -49.10 -4.51 -6.28
N ASN A 146 -49.29 -4.12 -5.04
CA ASN A 146 -49.82 -4.97 -3.95
C ASN A 146 -48.97 -6.21 -3.65
N ALA A 147 -47.69 -6.22 -4.02
CA ALA A 147 -46.72 -7.27 -3.72
C ALA A 147 -45.55 -6.73 -2.91
N SER A 148 -44.73 -7.65 -2.38
CA SER A 148 -43.54 -7.31 -1.63
C SER A 148 -42.29 -8.05 -2.18
N ILE A 149 -41.15 -7.42 -2.09
CA ILE A 149 -39.83 -8.04 -2.31
C ILE A 149 -39.19 -8.23 -0.97
N ASN A 150 -38.53 -9.40 -0.79
CA ASN A 150 -37.58 -9.66 0.27
C ASN A 150 -36.27 -10.10 -0.37
N ALA A 151 -35.26 -9.26 -0.28
CA ALA A 151 -33.92 -9.53 -0.82
C ALA A 151 -32.94 -9.84 0.31
N ASN A 152 -32.01 -10.75 0.07
CA ASN A 152 -30.98 -11.12 1.03
C ASN A 152 -29.63 -11.28 0.35
N ASN A 153 -28.54 -11.00 1.09
CA ASN A 153 -27.19 -11.09 0.57
C ASN A 153 -26.74 -12.53 0.27
N ALA A 154 -27.31 -13.52 0.96
CA ALA A 154 -27.00 -14.92 0.71
C ALA A 154 -27.46 -15.40 -0.71
N SER A 155 -28.45 -14.69 -1.31
CA SER A 155 -28.91 -14.95 -2.67
C SER A 155 -28.34 -13.95 -3.68
N SER A 156 -27.35 -13.16 -3.33
CA SER A 156 -26.79 -12.07 -4.15
C SER A 156 -27.86 -11.07 -4.65
N THR A 157 -28.84 -10.77 -3.80
CA THR A 157 -29.96 -9.88 -4.11
C THR A 157 -30.08 -8.70 -3.13
N GLY A 158 -29.26 -8.66 -2.07
CA GLY A 158 -29.14 -7.51 -1.17
C GLY A 158 -28.36 -6.36 -1.81
N VAL A 159 -28.52 -5.16 -1.26
CA VAL A 159 -27.88 -3.94 -1.81
C VAL A 159 -26.35 -3.90 -1.63
N LEU A 160 -25.76 -4.80 -0.85
CA LEU A 160 -24.31 -4.93 -0.70
C LEU A 160 -23.73 -6.13 -1.49
N ALA A 161 -24.57 -6.84 -2.26
CA ALA A 161 -24.15 -8.09 -2.88
C ALA A 161 -23.19 -7.92 -4.07
N ASN A 162 -23.17 -6.75 -4.69
CA ASN A 162 -22.32 -6.36 -5.82
C ASN A 162 -21.37 -5.20 -5.46
N ASP A 163 -21.40 -4.74 -4.23
CA ASP A 163 -20.49 -3.72 -3.71
C ASP A 163 -19.13 -4.33 -3.36
N ASP A 164 -18.09 -3.52 -3.44
CA ASP A 164 -16.70 -3.91 -3.15
C ASP A 164 -16.16 -3.02 -2.03
N ASP A 165 -15.59 -3.61 -0.99
CA ASP A 165 -14.88 -2.89 0.08
C ASP A 165 -13.44 -2.53 -0.30
N ASN A 166 -12.98 -2.94 -1.50
CA ASN A 166 -11.59 -2.90 -1.96
C ASN A 166 -10.61 -3.76 -1.14
N ALA A 167 -11.10 -4.56 -0.19
CA ALA A 167 -10.29 -5.46 0.61
C ALA A 167 -9.71 -6.60 -0.25
N ASN A 168 -8.37 -6.72 -0.29
CA ASN A 168 -7.70 -7.85 -0.94
C ASN A 168 -6.94 -8.72 0.06
N PHE A 169 -6.67 -8.21 1.26
CA PHE A 169 -5.80 -8.87 2.24
C PHE A 169 -6.43 -9.02 3.63
N ASP A 170 -7.63 -8.51 3.84
CA ASP A 170 -8.39 -8.65 5.08
C ASP A 170 -9.85 -9.02 4.82
N SER A 171 -10.70 -8.96 5.83
CA SER A 171 -12.11 -9.35 5.78
C SER A 171 -13.00 -8.26 6.38
N GLU A 172 -12.88 -7.05 5.89
CA GLU A 172 -13.78 -5.98 6.25
C GLU A 172 -15.21 -6.30 5.82
N SER A 173 -16.17 -5.79 6.55
CA SER A 173 -17.58 -6.01 6.26
C SER A 173 -18.26 -4.71 5.87
N LEU A 174 -18.83 -4.66 4.68
CA LEU A 174 -19.69 -3.56 4.25
C LEU A 174 -20.94 -3.46 5.12
N ALA A 175 -21.40 -2.24 5.38
CA ALA A 175 -22.65 -1.98 6.07
C ALA A 175 -23.40 -0.79 5.50
N VAL A 176 -24.73 -0.90 5.39
CA VAL A 176 -25.60 0.22 5.07
C VAL A 176 -25.76 1.08 6.33
N THR A 177 -25.36 2.34 6.25
CA THR A 177 -25.47 3.30 7.36
C THR A 177 -26.67 4.22 7.25
N ASN A 178 -27.09 4.55 6.01
CA ASN A 178 -28.20 5.46 5.75
C ASN A 178 -28.97 5.07 4.50
N VAL A 179 -30.26 5.40 4.46
CA VAL A 179 -31.16 5.20 3.32
C VAL A 179 -31.94 6.49 3.10
N SER A 180 -31.99 6.98 1.87
CA SER A 180 -32.75 8.18 1.50
C SER A 180 -33.66 7.95 0.30
N SER A 181 -34.77 8.68 0.24
CA SER A 181 -35.69 8.68 -0.89
C SER A 181 -35.59 10.00 -1.66
N ASN A 182 -35.07 9.97 -2.88
CA ASN A 182 -35.00 11.13 -3.74
C ASN A 182 -36.40 11.61 -4.21
N SER A 183 -37.42 10.76 -4.16
CA SER A 183 -38.78 11.10 -4.61
C SER A 183 -39.63 11.78 -3.54
N THR A 184 -39.38 11.49 -2.28
CA THR A 184 -40.16 12.04 -1.15
C THR A 184 -39.34 12.91 -0.22
N GLY A 185 -37.99 12.92 -0.36
CA GLY A 185 -37.07 13.60 0.55
C GLY A 185 -37.07 12.98 1.95
N ASN A 186 -37.50 11.73 2.08
CA ASN A 186 -37.56 11.01 3.33
C ASN A 186 -36.26 10.26 3.56
N ASP A 187 -35.61 10.48 4.71
CA ASP A 187 -34.33 9.86 5.08
C ASP A 187 -34.55 8.98 6.33
N GLY A 188 -33.84 7.85 6.37
CA GLY A 188 -33.83 6.95 7.52
C GLY A 188 -32.48 6.29 7.72
N SER A 189 -32.14 5.95 8.94
CA SER A 189 -31.04 5.03 9.23
C SER A 189 -31.41 3.61 8.78
N ALA A 190 -30.40 2.75 8.60
CA ALA A 190 -30.61 1.32 8.35
C ALA A 190 -31.66 0.77 9.37
N THR A 191 -32.54 -0.11 8.91
CA THR A 191 -33.69 -0.70 9.63
C THR A 191 -34.94 0.17 9.79
N GLN A 192 -34.93 1.43 9.37
CA GLN A 192 -36.14 2.27 9.34
C GLN A 192 -36.77 2.21 7.94
N GLY A 193 -38.12 2.22 7.92
CA GLY A 193 -38.87 2.28 6.68
C GLY A 193 -38.78 3.67 6.04
N VAL A 194 -38.28 3.74 4.80
CA VAL A 194 -38.24 4.97 4.01
C VAL A 194 -39.40 4.96 3.01
N LEU A 195 -40.26 5.96 3.12
CA LEU A 195 -41.46 6.07 2.26
C LEU A 195 -41.05 6.62 0.87
N GLY A 196 -41.30 5.84 -0.16
CA GLY A 196 -41.25 6.26 -1.57
C GLY A 196 -42.63 6.65 -2.11
N THR A 197 -42.71 7.05 -3.39
CA THR A 197 -43.94 7.43 -4.02
C THR A 197 -44.97 6.29 -4.12
N TYR A 198 -44.47 5.05 -4.28
CA TYR A 198 -45.33 3.87 -4.56
C TYR A 198 -45.22 2.77 -3.50
N GLY A 199 -44.47 2.99 -2.42
CA GLY A 199 -44.31 1.98 -1.40
C GLY A 199 -43.26 2.35 -0.35
N THR A 200 -42.99 1.42 0.55
CA THR A 200 -42.04 1.60 1.64
C THR A 200 -40.87 0.64 1.48
N LEU A 201 -39.65 1.17 1.51
CA LEU A 201 -38.39 0.42 1.52
C LEU A 201 -37.83 0.37 2.97
N THR A 202 -37.44 -0.81 3.42
CA THR A 202 -36.64 -0.98 4.64
C THR A 202 -35.37 -1.73 4.27
N VAL A 203 -34.20 -1.17 4.61
CA VAL A 203 -32.89 -1.80 4.37
C VAL A 203 -32.23 -2.05 5.71
N ALA A 204 -31.74 -3.25 5.96
CA ALA A 204 -30.96 -3.58 7.13
C ALA A 204 -29.48 -3.20 6.93
N ALA A 205 -28.73 -3.10 8.03
CA ALA A 205 -27.30 -2.76 7.98
C ALA A 205 -26.47 -3.78 7.18
N ASP A 206 -26.91 -5.04 7.14
CA ASP A 206 -26.28 -6.11 6.35
C ASP A 206 -26.64 -6.08 4.85
N GLY A 207 -27.37 -5.05 4.38
CA GLY A 207 -27.79 -4.90 2.99
C GLY A 207 -29.02 -5.71 2.59
N THR A 208 -29.60 -6.52 3.48
CA THR A 208 -30.90 -7.13 3.21
C THR A 208 -32.00 -6.08 3.18
N TYR A 209 -33.01 -6.23 2.34
CA TYR A 209 -34.10 -5.27 2.28
C TYR A 209 -35.46 -5.90 2.02
N THR A 210 -36.48 -5.15 2.42
CA THR A 210 -37.88 -5.41 2.06
C THR A 210 -38.47 -4.18 1.39
N TYR A 211 -39.27 -4.38 0.35
CA TYR A 211 -40.06 -3.33 -0.26
C TYR A 211 -41.52 -3.81 -0.36
N THR A 212 -42.44 -2.95 0.04
CA THR A 212 -43.87 -3.19 -0.06
C THR A 212 -44.49 -2.09 -0.91
N ALA A 213 -45.06 -2.46 -2.05
CA ALA A 213 -45.75 -1.59 -2.96
C ALA A 213 -47.24 -1.42 -2.57
#